data_ea9a069c1b3dac42ad2e6058cc7f75e0
#
_entry.id   ea9a069c1b3dac42ad2e6058cc7f75e0
#
_cell.length_a   1.000
_cell.length_b   1.000
_cell.length_c   1.000
_cell.angle_alpha   90.00
_cell.angle_beta   90.00
_cell.angle_gamma   90.00
#
_symmetry.space_group_name_H-M   'P 1'
#
loop_
_entity.id
_entity.type
_entity.pdbx_description
1 polymer ?
#
loop_
_entity_poly.entity_id
_entity_poly.type
_entity_poly.pdbx_seq_one_letter_code
_entity_poly.pdbx_strand_id
1 'polypeptide(L)'
;MIVGTHAMFQEQVKFSGLALVIIDEQHRFGVHQRLALWEKGREQGFHPHQLIMTATPIPRTLAMTAYADLDTSIIDELPPGRTPVTTVAIPDTRREEIIKRIRNACLDENRQAYWVCTLIEDSDVLEAQAAQATSEELTLALPELKVGLVHGRMKAAEKQAVMEAFKRGELQLLVATTVIEVGVDVPNASLMIIDNPERLGLAQLHQLRGRVGRGAIASHCVLLYKTPLSSTARIRLQVLRDSNDGFVIAQKDLEIRGPGELLGTRQTGNAEFKVADLLRDQGMLPEIQRIARHIHQHYPEHARALIERWLPERVHYGNA
;
A
#
# COMPACT_ATOMS: atom_id res chain seq x y z
N MET A 1 -5.29 23.40 -14.39
CA MET A 1 -5.04 22.13 -13.73
C MET A 1 -4.50 21.14 -14.76
N ILE A 2 -3.39 20.46 -14.45
CA ILE A 2 -2.77 19.45 -15.32
C ILE A 2 -2.76 18.15 -14.53
N VAL A 3 -3.18 17.03 -15.13
CA VAL A 3 -3.18 15.71 -14.53
C VAL A 3 -2.29 14.80 -15.36
N GLY A 4 -1.42 14.05 -14.73
CA GLY A 4 -0.49 13.18 -15.43
C GLY A 4 0.15 12.14 -14.53
N THR A 5 1.07 11.40 -15.10
CA THR A 5 1.85 10.35 -14.44
C THR A 5 3.29 10.84 -14.18
N HIS A 6 4.21 9.93 -13.95
CA HIS A 6 5.65 10.21 -13.81
C HIS A 6 6.25 11.04 -14.95
N ALA A 7 5.62 11.08 -16.13
CA ALA A 7 6.04 11.93 -17.24
C ALA A 7 6.09 13.43 -16.88
N MET A 8 5.30 13.86 -15.88
CA MET A 8 5.30 15.24 -15.39
C MET A 8 6.62 15.64 -14.70
N PHE A 9 7.42 14.67 -14.26
CA PHE A 9 8.71 14.92 -13.62
C PHE A 9 9.87 15.10 -14.60
N GLN A 10 9.68 14.77 -15.90
CA GLN A 10 10.72 14.89 -16.90
C GLN A 10 11.18 16.34 -17.04
N GLU A 11 12.47 16.56 -17.23
CA GLU A 11 13.11 17.90 -17.30
C GLU A 11 12.49 18.81 -18.37
N GLN A 12 11.99 18.20 -19.44
CA GLN A 12 11.37 18.91 -20.56
C GLN A 12 10.03 19.57 -20.20
N VAL A 13 9.35 19.06 -19.15
CA VAL A 13 8.08 19.64 -18.69
C VAL A 13 8.39 20.84 -17.80
N LYS A 14 7.98 22.01 -18.23
CA LYS A 14 8.11 23.27 -17.49
C LYS A 14 6.73 23.78 -17.11
N PHE A 15 6.62 24.28 -15.88
CA PHE A 15 5.42 24.90 -15.37
C PHE A 15 5.64 26.40 -15.22
N SER A 16 4.63 27.19 -15.49
CA SER A 16 4.60 28.62 -15.20
C SER A 16 3.61 28.86 -14.07
N GLY A 17 4.08 29.45 -12.96
CA GLY A 17 3.25 29.77 -11.79
C GLY A 17 2.68 28.53 -11.08
N LEU A 18 3.49 27.48 -10.89
CA LEU A 18 3.05 26.27 -10.20
C LEU A 18 2.87 26.57 -8.70
N ALA A 19 1.60 26.65 -8.27
CA ALA A 19 1.25 26.99 -6.89
C ALA A 19 0.96 25.76 -6.00
N LEU A 20 0.45 24.67 -6.59
CA LEU A 20 0.08 23.46 -5.85
C LEU A 20 0.42 22.21 -6.64
N VAL A 21 1.07 21.26 -5.96
CA VAL A 21 1.33 19.91 -6.46
C VAL A 21 0.57 18.91 -5.59
N ILE A 22 -0.23 18.05 -6.22
CA ILE A 22 -0.94 16.97 -5.54
C ILE A 22 -0.34 15.65 -6.02
N ILE A 23 0.19 14.86 -5.08
CA ILE A 23 0.79 13.55 -5.32
C ILE A 23 -0.06 12.49 -4.64
N ASP A 24 -0.69 11.62 -5.42
CA ASP A 24 -1.40 10.47 -4.91
C ASP A 24 -0.48 9.23 -4.93
N GLU A 25 -0.72 8.29 -4.02
CA GLU A 25 0.07 7.06 -3.85
C GLU A 25 1.58 7.35 -3.68
N GLN A 26 1.91 8.12 -2.66
CA GLN A 26 3.28 8.60 -2.36
C GLN A 26 4.36 7.50 -2.48
N HIS A 27 4.06 6.28 -2.08
CA HIS A 27 5.02 5.16 -2.09
C HIS A 27 5.54 4.80 -3.50
N ARG A 28 4.88 5.26 -4.56
CA ARG A 28 5.30 5.09 -5.96
C ARG A 28 6.32 6.12 -6.44
N PHE A 29 6.57 7.14 -5.62
CA PHE A 29 7.48 8.23 -5.96
C PHE A 29 8.70 8.20 -5.05
N GLY A 30 9.89 8.09 -5.63
CA GLY A 30 11.14 8.24 -4.89
C GLY A 30 11.32 9.67 -4.34
N VAL A 31 12.15 9.82 -3.32
CA VAL A 31 12.47 11.12 -2.71
C VAL A 31 12.95 12.13 -3.76
N HIS A 32 13.85 11.71 -4.65
CA HIS A 32 14.37 12.57 -5.73
C HIS A 32 13.29 13.09 -6.69
N GLN A 33 12.25 12.30 -6.94
CA GLN A 33 11.17 12.71 -7.82
C GLN A 33 10.28 13.78 -7.17
N ARG A 34 10.03 13.67 -5.87
CA ARG A 34 9.27 14.68 -5.11
C ARG A 34 10.02 16.01 -5.04
N LEU A 35 11.32 15.95 -4.76
CA LEU A 35 12.20 17.11 -4.77
C LEU A 35 12.23 17.80 -6.14
N ALA A 36 12.30 17.03 -7.22
CA ALA A 36 12.31 17.56 -8.58
C ALA A 36 11.05 18.39 -8.90
N LEU A 37 9.86 17.99 -8.42
CA LEU A 37 8.63 18.78 -8.60
C LEU A 37 8.64 20.06 -7.75
N TRP A 38 9.15 19.98 -6.54
CA TRP A 38 9.27 21.14 -5.66
C TRP A 38 10.21 22.19 -6.25
N GLU A 39 11.37 21.76 -6.78
CA GLU A 39 12.33 22.65 -7.45
C GLU A 39 11.80 23.20 -8.77
N LYS A 40 11.08 22.38 -9.56
CA LYS A 40 10.46 22.84 -10.83
C LYS A 40 9.46 23.98 -10.65
N GLY A 41 8.81 24.03 -9.50
CA GLY A 41 7.88 25.11 -9.17
C GLY A 41 8.51 26.32 -8.53
N ARG A 42 9.84 26.31 -8.34
CA ARG A 42 10.55 27.44 -7.73
C ARG A 42 10.58 28.61 -8.69
N GLU A 43 9.81 29.65 -8.38
CA GLU A 43 9.72 30.86 -9.15
C GLU A 43 9.80 32.07 -8.18
N GLN A 44 10.70 33.02 -8.43
CA GLN A 44 10.84 34.23 -7.62
C GLN A 44 11.06 34.00 -6.11
N GLY A 45 11.65 32.86 -5.72
CA GLY A 45 11.86 32.52 -4.31
C GLY A 45 10.70 31.83 -3.61
N PHE A 46 9.59 31.60 -4.30
CA PHE A 46 8.46 30.82 -3.82
C PHE A 46 8.54 29.37 -4.30
N HIS A 47 8.02 28.46 -3.49
CA HIS A 47 7.87 27.04 -3.84
C HIS A 47 6.40 26.65 -3.87
N PRO A 48 6.01 25.67 -4.70
CA PRO A 48 4.62 25.20 -4.70
C PRO A 48 4.27 24.52 -3.37
N HIS A 49 3.05 24.70 -2.92
CA HIS A 49 2.51 23.86 -1.86
C HIS A 49 2.43 22.40 -2.34
N GLN A 50 2.69 21.46 -1.44
CA GLN A 50 2.58 20.04 -1.74
C GLN A 50 1.52 19.37 -0.88
N LEU A 51 0.56 18.70 -1.53
CA LEU A 51 -0.36 17.77 -0.88
C LEU A 51 0.04 16.34 -1.28
N ILE A 52 0.51 15.60 -0.30
CA ILE A 52 0.94 14.22 -0.48
C ILE A 52 -0.11 13.31 0.12
N MET A 53 -0.64 12.39 -0.69
CA MET A 53 -1.67 11.45 -0.27
C MET A 53 -1.15 10.02 -0.35
N THR A 54 -1.59 9.17 0.57
CA THR A 54 -1.29 7.75 0.55
C THR A 54 -2.45 6.95 1.12
N ALA A 55 -2.79 5.84 0.46
CA ALA A 55 -3.73 4.85 0.98
C ALA A 55 -3.08 3.87 1.96
N THR A 56 -1.74 3.85 2.02
CA THR A 56 -1.02 3.04 3.01
C THR A 56 -0.86 3.86 4.29
N PRO A 57 -1.54 3.50 5.39
CA PRO A 57 -1.40 4.23 6.64
C PRO A 57 0.06 4.26 7.09
N ILE A 58 0.54 5.45 7.43
CA ILE A 58 1.86 5.62 8.03
C ILE A 58 1.66 5.54 9.53
N PRO A 59 2.39 4.68 10.26
CA PRO A 59 2.34 4.66 11.71
C PRO A 59 2.55 6.07 12.27
N ARG A 60 1.73 6.46 13.25
CA ARG A 60 1.80 7.82 13.83
C ARG A 60 3.20 8.19 14.31
N THR A 61 3.92 7.22 14.87
CA THR A 61 5.31 7.38 15.29
C THR A 61 6.25 7.74 14.15
N LEU A 62 6.11 7.10 13.00
CA LEU A 62 6.89 7.42 11.79
C LEU A 62 6.48 8.76 11.18
N ALA A 63 5.19 9.08 11.17
CA ALA A 63 4.71 10.37 10.68
C ALA A 63 5.31 11.53 11.52
N MET A 64 5.38 11.36 12.83
CA MET A 64 5.92 12.38 13.74
C MET A 64 7.46 12.52 13.69
N THR A 65 8.17 11.55 13.16
CA THR A 65 9.65 11.55 13.14
C THR A 65 10.22 11.73 11.74
N ALA A 66 9.77 10.91 10.78
CA ALA A 66 10.30 10.92 9.42
C ALA A 66 9.73 12.06 8.55
N TYR A 67 8.57 12.61 8.95
CA TYR A 67 7.84 13.66 8.26
C TYR A 67 7.52 14.82 9.20
N ALA A 68 8.41 15.10 10.15
CA ALA A 68 8.21 16.11 11.18
C ALA A 68 8.06 17.56 10.65
N ASP A 69 8.46 17.79 9.41
CA ASP A 69 8.34 19.03 8.64
C ASP A 69 7.00 19.15 7.88
N LEU A 70 6.18 18.08 7.87
CA LEU A 70 4.89 18.08 7.19
C LEU A 70 3.73 18.16 8.18
N ASP A 71 2.76 19.04 7.88
CA ASP A 71 1.46 18.97 8.52
C ASP A 71 0.69 17.73 8.05
N THR A 72 0.18 16.96 8.99
CA THR A 72 -0.47 15.68 8.69
C THR A 72 -1.95 15.72 9.03
N SER A 73 -2.80 15.46 8.04
CA SER A 73 -4.24 15.22 8.22
C SER A 73 -4.53 13.72 8.09
N ILE A 74 -5.27 13.19 9.05
CA ILE A 74 -5.62 11.77 9.12
C ILE A 74 -7.10 11.62 8.82
N ILE A 75 -7.43 10.78 7.83
CA ILE A 75 -8.80 10.35 7.55
C ILE A 75 -8.97 9.01 8.26
N ASP A 76 -9.69 8.97 9.35
CA ASP A 76 -9.89 7.80 10.23
C ASP A 76 -11.30 7.22 10.17
N GLU A 77 -12.17 7.77 9.32
CA GLU A 77 -13.51 7.28 9.06
C GLU A 77 -13.63 6.59 7.71
N LEU A 78 -14.46 5.55 7.66
CA LEU A 78 -14.83 4.91 6.40
C LEU A 78 -15.82 5.78 5.62
N PRO A 79 -15.77 5.76 4.28
CA PRO A 79 -16.80 6.42 3.46
C PRO A 79 -18.20 5.90 3.83
N PRO A 80 -19.24 6.75 3.73
CA PRO A 80 -20.61 6.35 4.00
C PRO A 80 -21.03 5.12 3.19
N GLY A 81 -21.68 4.16 3.85
CA GLY A 81 -22.17 2.92 3.21
C GLY A 81 -21.12 1.81 3.05
N ARG A 82 -19.88 2.04 3.44
CA ARG A 82 -18.84 1.00 3.41
C ARG A 82 -18.93 0.10 4.64
N THR A 83 -18.95 -1.22 4.41
CA THR A 83 -18.97 -2.22 5.49
C THR A 83 -17.56 -2.81 5.72
N PRO A 84 -17.22 -3.17 6.97
CA PRO A 84 -15.97 -3.87 7.26
C PRO A 84 -15.88 -5.19 6.50
N VAL A 85 -14.67 -5.51 6.00
CA VAL A 85 -14.41 -6.79 5.31
C VAL A 85 -14.13 -7.87 6.33
N THR A 86 -14.93 -8.95 6.31
CA THR A 86 -14.66 -10.12 7.14
C THR A 86 -13.48 -10.90 6.60
N THR A 87 -12.40 -11.01 7.35
CA THR A 87 -11.18 -11.71 6.94
C THR A 87 -11.07 -13.06 7.66
N VAL A 88 -10.78 -14.13 6.90
CA VAL A 88 -10.53 -15.47 7.42
C VAL A 88 -9.24 -16.03 6.88
N ALA A 89 -8.49 -16.77 7.71
CA ALA A 89 -7.29 -17.50 7.30
C ALA A 89 -7.60 -19.00 7.27
N ILE A 90 -7.40 -19.64 6.12
CA ILE A 90 -7.78 -21.03 5.85
C ILE A 90 -6.57 -21.75 5.24
N PRO A 91 -6.25 -22.99 5.67
CA PRO A 91 -5.18 -23.76 5.04
C PRO A 91 -5.57 -24.18 3.61
N ASP A 92 -4.58 -24.27 2.73
CA ASP A 92 -4.74 -24.62 1.31
C ASP A 92 -5.35 -26.02 1.09
N THR A 93 -5.25 -26.91 2.07
CA THR A 93 -5.93 -28.20 2.08
C THR A 93 -7.47 -28.10 1.95
N ARG A 94 -8.03 -26.92 2.25
CA ARG A 94 -9.46 -26.62 2.10
C ARG A 94 -9.81 -25.81 0.84
N ARG A 95 -8.90 -25.78 -0.14
CA ARG A 95 -9.06 -25.04 -1.41
C ARG A 95 -10.36 -25.39 -2.13
N GLU A 96 -10.71 -26.67 -2.19
CA GLU A 96 -11.95 -27.13 -2.85
C GLU A 96 -13.23 -26.56 -2.21
N GLU A 97 -13.24 -26.40 -0.88
CA GLU A 97 -14.37 -25.79 -0.19
C GLU A 97 -14.53 -24.31 -0.58
N ILE A 98 -13.41 -23.60 -0.76
CA ILE A 98 -13.43 -22.21 -1.19
C ILE A 98 -13.93 -22.09 -2.62
N ILE A 99 -13.48 -22.96 -3.53
CA ILE A 99 -13.96 -23.02 -4.92
C ILE A 99 -15.49 -23.22 -4.95
N LYS A 100 -16.01 -24.15 -4.16
CA LYS A 100 -17.47 -24.39 -4.05
C LYS A 100 -18.23 -23.16 -3.53
N ARG A 101 -17.66 -22.44 -2.53
CA ARG A 101 -18.28 -21.22 -1.99
C ARG A 101 -18.28 -20.08 -3.02
N ILE A 102 -17.20 -19.92 -3.79
CA ILE A 102 -17.14 -18.95 -4.89
C ILE A 102 -18.21 -19.25 -5.93
N ARG A 103 -18.34 -20.52 -6.33
CA ARG A 103 -19.38 -20.96 -7.28
C ARG A 103 -20.76 -20.48 -6.81
N ASN A 104 -21.14 -20.82 -5.58
CA ASN A 104 -22.45 -20.45 -5.04
C ASN A 104 -22.63 -18.92 -4.96
N ALA A 105 -21.64 -18.20 -4.47
CA ALA A 105 -21.71 -16.75 -4.36
C ALA A 105 -21.83 -16.06 -5.75
N CYS A 106 -21.14 -16.57 -6.76
CA CYS A 106 -21.21 -16.00 -8.10
C CYS A 106 -22.51 -16.36 -8.85
N LEU A 107 -23.02 -17.59 -8.69
CA LEU A 107 -24.21 -18.05 -9.38
C LEU A 107 -25.50 -17.67 -8.65
N ASP A 108 -25.56 -17.92 -7.34
CA ASP A 108 -26.79 -17.78 -6.57
C ASP A 108 -27.00 -16.34 -6.08
N GLU A 109 -25.88 -15.63 -5.76
CA GLU A 109 -25.92 -14.28 -5.19
C GLU A 109 -25.47 -13.21 -6.19
N ASN A 110 -25.13 -13.59 -7.42
CA ASN A 110 -24.65 -12.70 -8.49
C ASN A 110 -23.47 -11.81 -8.06
N ARG A 111 -22.56 -12.35 -7.28
CA ARG A 111 -21.35 -11.66 -6.81
C ARG A 111 -20.20 -11.84 -7.77
N GLN A 112 -19.18 -10.99 -7.61
CA GLN A 112 -17.91 -11.16 -8.31
C GLN A 112 -16.78 -11.41 -7.30
N ALA A 113 -15.79 -12.18 -7.73
CA ALA A 113 -14.66 -12.58 -6.90
C ALA A 113 -13.32 -12.25 -7.56
N TYR A 114 -12.35 -11.87 -6.73
CA TYR A 114 -10.94 -11.85 -7.07
C TYR A 114 -10.24 -13.08 -6.51
N TRP A 115 -9.36 -13.66 -7.33
CA TRP A 115 -8.41 -14.69 -6.91
C TRP A 115 -7.00 -14.21 -7.18
N VAL A 116 -6.27 -13.85 -6.14
CA VAL A 116 -4.92 -13.27 -6.24
C VAL A 116 -3.89 -14.36 -6.03
N CYS A 117 -3.09 -14.61 -7.06
CA CYS A 117 -1.94 -15.50 -7.00
C CYS A 117 -0.72 -14.72 -6.57
N THR A 118 -0.07 -15.17 -5.50
CA THR A 118 1.19 -14.61 -5.02
C THR A 118 2.31 -15.61 -5.27
N LEU A 119 3.47 -15.15 -5.72
CA LEU A 119 4.55 -16.06 -6.09
C LEU A 119 5.71 -16.15 -5.14
N ILE A 120 6.57 -17.16 -5.49
CA ILE A 120 7.68 -17.64 -4.67
C ILE A 120 9.00 -16.93 -5.02
N GLU A 121 9.13 -16.42 -6.25
CA GLU A 121 10.41 -15.91 -6.78
C GLU A 121 10.21 -14.53 -7.42
N ASP A 122 11.24 -13.69 -7.41
CA ASP A 122 11.29 -12.34 -7.99
C ASP A 122 11.29 -12.36 -9.53
N SER A 123 10.41 -13.16 -10.13
CA SER A 123 10.30 -13.31 -11.58
C SER A 123 8.88 -13.11 -12.05
N ASP A 124 8.64 -11.99 -12.75
CA ASP A 124 7.38 -11.68 -13.43
C ASP A 124 6.92 -12.81 -14.38
N VAL A 125 7.86 -13.65 -14.85
CA VAL A 125 7.58 -14.79 -15.73
C VAL A 125 6.86 -15.88 -14.96
N LEU A 126 7.40 -16.26 -13.83
CA LEU A 126 6.84 -17.31 -12.98
C LEU A 126 5.50 -16.85 -12.37
N GLU A 127 5.37 -15.57 -12.04
CA GLU A 127 4.09 -14.98 -11.60
C GLU A 127 3.00 -15.15 -12.67
N ALA A 128 3.30 -14.78 -13.86
CA ALA A 128 2.36 -14.91 -14.97
C ALA A 128 1.99 -16.38 -15.19
N GLN A 129 2.96 -17.30 -15.15
CA GLN A 129 2.71 -18.74 -15.34
C GLN A 129 1.82 -19.33 -14.25
N ALA A 130 2.05 -19.00 -12.97
CA ALA A 130 1.22 -19.51 -11.89
C ALA A 130 -0.20 -18.94 -11.92
N ALA A 131 -0.36 -17.64 -12.25
CA ALA A 131 -1.67 -17.06 -12.44
C ALA A 131 -2.40 -17.70 -13.62
N GLN A 132 -1.69 -18.01 -14.70
CA GLN A 132 -2.22 -18.73 -15.84
C GLN A 132 -2.69 -20.13 -15.44
N ALA A 133 -1.84 -20.92 -14.78
CA ALA A 133 -2.18 -22.28 -14.34
C ALA A 133 -3.38 -22.27 -13.38
N THR A 134 -3.44 -21.32 -12.43
CA THR A 134 -4.59 -21.15 -11.54
C THR A 134 -5.85 -20.76 -12.30
N SER A 135 -5.74 -19.92 -13.32
CA SER A 135 -6.88 -19.54 -14.15
C SER A 135 -7.45 -20.73 -14.93
N GLU A 136 -6.57 -21.56 -15.47
CA GLU A 136 -6.97 -22.81 -16.19
C GLU A 136 -7.62 -23.81 -15.22
N GLU A 137 -7.02 -24.04 -14.04
CA GLU A 137 -7.59 -24.87 -12.97
C GLU A 137 -9.01 -24.41 -12.59
N LEU A 138 -9.18 -23.11 -12.31
CA LEU A 138 -10.46 -22.55 -11.90
C LEU A 138 -11.50 -22.55 -13.03
N THR A 139 -11.08 -22.38 -14.28
CA THR A 139 -11.98 -22.49 -15.45
C THR A 139 -12.51 -23.92 -15.60
N LEU A 140 -11.66 -24.92 -15.36
CA LEU A 140 -12.08 -26.32 -15.39
C LEU A 140 -12.98 -26.70 -14.20
N ALA A 141 -12.68 -26.16 -13.01
CA ALA A 141 -13.43 -26.44 -11.79
C ALA A 141 -14.79 -25.69 -11.73
N LEU A 142 -14.92 -24.59 -12.46
CA LEU A 142 -16.06 -23.68 -12.45
C LEU A 142 -16.55 -23.39 -13.88
N PRO A 143 -16.97 -24.39 -14.64
CA PRO A 143 -17.31 -24.24 -16.07
C PRO A 143 -18.51 -23.33 -16.32
N GLU A 144 -19.31 -23.03 -15.28
CA GLU A 144 -20.46 -22.14 -15.37
C GLU A 144 -20.07 -20.65 -15.21
N LEU A 145 -18.85 -20.36 -14.72
CA LEU A 145 -18.36 -19.01 -14.51
C LEU A 145 -17.43 -18.58 -15.65
N LYS A 146 -17.52 -17.33 -16.01
CA LYS A 146 -16.55 -16.70 -16.91
C LYS A 146 -15.37 -16.19 -16.07
N VAL A 147 -14.21 -16.81 -16.27
CA VAL A 147 -12.97 -16.49 -15.58
C VAL A 147 -12.12 -15.57 -16.45
N GLY A 148 -11.70 -14.44 -15.90
CA GLY A 148 -10.72 -13.53 -16.51
C GLY A 148 -9.35 -13.70 -15.88
N LEU A 149 -8.29 -13.31 -16.60
CA LEU A 149 -6.92 -13.33 -16.13
C LEU A 149 -6.24 -11.99 -16.35
N VAL A 150 -5.55 -11.48 -15.32
CA VAL A 150 -4.71 -10.26 -15.39
C VAL A 150 -3.38 -10.49 -14.69
N HIS A 151 -2.27 -10.24 -15.38
CA HIS A 151 -0.93 -10.34 -14.80
C HIS A 151 0.02 -9.27 -15.34
N GLY A 152 1.18 -9.09 -14.70
CA GLY A 152 2.14 -8.02 -14.98
C GLY A 152 2.57 -7.91 -16.45
N ARG A 153 2.76 -9.04 -17.12
CA ARG A 153 3.29 -9.14 -18.50
C ARG A 153 2.28 -8.85 -19.61
N MET A 154 0.99 -8.74 -19.31
CA MET A 154 -0.02 -8.38 -20.32
C MET A 154 0.17 -6.94 -20.77
N LYS A 155 -0.14 -6.64 -22.03
CA LYS A 155 -0.17 -5.27 -22.56
C LYS A 155 -1.22 -4.43 -21.82
N ALA A 156 -0.97 -3.13 -21.69
CA ALA A 156 -1.87 -2.23 -20.98
C ALA A 156 -3.31 -2.27 -21.53
N ALA A 157 -3.47 -2.30 -22.85
CA ALA A 157 -4.78 -2.37 -23.50
C ALA A 157 -5.53 -3.69 -23.18
N GLU A 158 -4.82 -4.82 -23.12
CA GLU A 158 -5.39 -6.12 -22.76
C GLU A 158 -5.86 -6.14 -21.30
N LYS A 159 -5.01 -5.66 -20.38
CA LYS A 159 -5.37 -5.49 -18.97
C LYS A 159 -6.62 -4.64 -18.80
N GLN A 160 -6.65 -3.50 -19.49
CA GLN A 160 -7.79 -2.60 -19.44
C GLN A 160 -9.07 -3.26 -19.94
N ALA A 161 -9.01 -3.99 -21.07
CA ALA A 161 -10.16 -4.68 -21.65
C ALA A 161 -10.74 -5.73 -20.67
N VAL A 162 -9.88 -6.54 -20.04
CA VAL A 162 -10.30 -7.55 -19.06
C VAL A 162 -10.91 -6.88 -17.82
N MET A 163 -10.28 -5.83 -17.29
CA MET A 163 -10.78 -5.10 -16.13
C MET A 163 -12.12 -4.42 -16.40
N GLU A 164 -12.33 -3.89 -17.61
CA GLU A 164 -13.61 -3.31 -18.01
C GLU A 164 -14.71 -4.36 -18.18
N ALA A 165 -14.39 -5.53 -18.75
CA ALA A 165 -15.31 -6.65 -18.82
C ALA A 165 -15.70 -7.15 -17.42
N PHE A 166 -14.75 -7.22 -16.49
CA PHE A 166 -15.02 -7.56 -15.10
C PHE A 166 -15.90 -6.50 -14.42
N LYS A 167 -15.61 -5.22 -14.62
CA LYS A 167 -16.43 -4.12 -14.08
C LYS A 167 -17.86 -4.14 -14.59
N ARG A 168 -18.09 -4.52 -15.86
CA ARG A 168 -19.43 -4.67 -16.44
C ARG A 168 -20.17 -5.94 -16.00
N GLY A 169 -19.54 -6.81 -15.19
CA GLY A 169 -20.13 -8.07 -14.74
C GLY A 169 -20.12 -9.18 -15.80
N GLU A 170 -19.41 -9.00 -16.90
CA GLU A 170 -19.26 -10.01 -17.96
C GLU A 170 -18.39 -11.19 -17.51
N LEU A 171 -17.52 -10.95 -16.51
CA LEU A 171 -16.68 -11.93 -15.84
C LEU A 171 -17.10 -12.01 -14.38
N GLN A 172 -17.28 -13.22 -13.83
CA GLN A 172 -17.66 -13.46 -12.45
C GLN A 172 -16.44 -13.67 -11.55
N LEU A 173 -15.35 -14.21 -12.08
CA LEU A 173 -14.11 -14.46 -11.35
C LEU A 173 -12.93 -13.83 -12.10
N LEU A 174 -12.12 -13.08 -11.39
CA LEU A 174 -10.88 -12.50 -11.93
C LEU A 174 -9.68 -13.09 -11.21
N VAL A 175 -8.90 -13.89 -11.93
CA VAL A 175 -7.59 -14.35 -11.48
C VAL A 175 -6.55 -13.30 -11.79
N ALA A 176 -5.74 -12.94 -10.82
CA ALA A 176 -4.74 -11.90 -11.00
C ALA A 176 -3.48 -12.14 -10.17
N THR A 177 -2.38 -11.54 -10.58
CA THR A 177 -1.22 -11.32 -9.71
C THR A 177 -1.43 -10.08 -8.85
N THR A 178 -0.44 -9.66 -8.07
CA THR A 178 -0.48 -8.45 -7.23
C THR A 178 -0.72 -7.15 -8.01
N VAL A 179 -0.65 -7.16 -9.34
CA VAL A 179 -0.90 -5.98 -10.20
C VAL A 179 -2.30 -5.35 -10.04
N ILE A 180 -3.27 -6.06 -9.45
CA ILE A 180 -4.60 -5.50 -9.14
C ILE A 180 -4.59 -4.51 -7.96
N GLU A 181 -3.45 -4.28 -7.34
CA GLU A 181 -3.31 -3.22 -6.33
C GLU A 181 -3.70 -1.84 -6.89
N VAL A 182 -3.79 -1.70 -8.23
CA VAL A 182 -4.02 -0.42 -8.92
C VAL A 182 -5.38 -0.36 -9.62
N GLY A 183 -6.23 0.53 -9.17
CA GLY A 183 -6.94 1.49 -10.03
C GLY A 183 -8.38 1.20 -10.45
N VAL A 184 -8.97 0.01 -10.41
CA VAL A 184 -10.37 -0.16 -10.87
C VAL A 184 -11.31 -0.45 -9.71
N ASP A 185 -12.33 0.40 -9.57
CA ASP A 185 -13.41 0.19 -8.62
C ASP A 185 -14.48 -0.74 -9.21
N VAL A 186 -14.69 -1.89 -8.54
CA VAL A 186 -15.71 -2.87 -8.91
C VAL A 186 -16.62 -3.12 -7.70
N PRO A 187 -17.70 -2.35 -7.53
CA PRO A 187 -18.55 -2.41 -6.33
C PRO A 187 -19.17 -3.79 -6.08
N ASN A 188 -19.42 -4.58 -7.12
CA ASN A 188 -19.98 -5.92 -7.02
C ASN A 188 -18.96 -7.00 -6.63
N ALA A 189 -17.65 -6.69 -6.68
CA ALA A 189 -16.61 -7.59 -6.22
C ALA A 189 -16.55 -7.59 -4.69
N SER A 190 -17.15 -8.59 -4.09
CA SER A 190 -17.31 -8.74 -2.64
C SER A 190 -16.50 -9.89 -2.04
N LEU A 191 -15.81 -10.66 -2.87
CA LEU A 191 -14.98 -11.79 -2.45
C LEU A 191 -13.54 -11.57 -2.93
N MET A 192 -12.59 -11.71 -1.99
CA MET A 192 -11.16 -11.65 -2.26
C MET A 192 -10.52 -12.93 -1.74
N ILE A 193 -9.93 -13.72 -2.61
CA ILE A 193 -9.11 -14.86 -2.23
C ILE A 193 -7.65 -14.51 -2.51
N ILE A 194 -6.79 -14.64 -1.50
CA ILE A 194 -5.36 -14.42 -1.63
C ILE A 194 -4.67 -15.75 -1.40
N ASP A 195 -4.06 -16.27 -2.45
CA ASP A 195 -3.33 -17.54 -2.43
C ASP A 195 -1.89 -17.30 -1.94
N ASN A 196 -1.41 -18.15 -1.04
CA ASN A 196 -0.10 -18.03 -0.37
C ASN A 196 0.16 -16.65 0.28
N PRO A 197 -0.75 -16.12 1.11
CA PRO A 197 -0.65 -14.77 1.68
C PRO A 197 0.56 -14.61 2.62
N GLU A 198 1.14 -15.70 3.13
CA GLU A 198 2.33 -15.70 3.97
C GLU A 198 3.56 -15.08 3.30
N ARG A 199 3.53 -14.91 1.97
CA ARG A 199 4.62 -14.34 1.17
C ARG A 199 4.56 -12.83 1.04
N LEU A 200 3.38 -12.25 1.30
CA LEU A 200 3.15 -10.82 1.20
C LEU A 200 3.39 -10.11 2.53
N GLY A 201 3.79 -8.85 2.45
CA GLY A 201 3.82 -7.95 3.58
C GLY A 201 2.40 -7.53 4.02
N LEU A 202 2.26 -7.09 5.29
CA LEU A 202 0.98 -6.64 5.83
C LEU A 202 0.36 -5.50 5.02
N ALA A 203 1.17 -4.55 4.59
CA ALA A 203 0.71 -3.43 3.76
C ALA A 203 0.08 -3.90 2.44
N GLN A 204 0.72 -4.85 1.74
CA GLN A 204 0.21 -5.41 0.49
C GLN A 204 -1.10 -6.18 0.71
N LEU A 205 -1.14 -7.04 1.74
CA LEU A 205 -2.36 -7.77 2.09
C LEU A 205 -3.51 -6.82 2.42
N HIS A 206 -3.22 -5.72 3.14
CA HIS A 206 -4.22 -4.70 3.46
C HIS A 206 -4.73 -3.98 2.20
N GLN A 207 -3.86 -3.62 1.27
CA GLN A 207 -4.23 -3.00 -0.01
C GLN A 207 -5.09 -3.93 -0.86
N LEU A 208 -4.73 -5.21 -0.98
CA LEU A 208 -5.53 -6.21 -1.70
C LEU A 208 -6.91 -6.39 -1.06
N ARG A 209 -6.98 -6.55 0.27
CA ARG A 209 -8.26 -6.61 0.98
C ARG A 209 -9.13 -5.38 0.71
N GLY A 210 -8.52 -4.20 0.62
CA GLY A 210 -9.20 -2.95 0.32
C GLY A 210 -9.82 -2.86 -1.09
N ARG A 211 -9.57 -3.84 -1.97
CA ARG A 211 -10.20 -3.93 -3.30
C ARG A 211 -11.64 -4.44 -3.25
N VAL A 212 -12.04 -5.07 -2.17
CA VAL A 212 -13.43 -5.47 -1.90
C VAL A 212 -14.01 -4.60 -0.78
N GLY A 213 -15.32 -4.71 -0.52
CA GLY A 213 -16.00 -3.88 0.47
C GLY A 213 -16.32 -2.46 -0.01
N ARG A 214 -16.41 -2.25 -1.32
CA ARG A 214 -16.73 -0.95 -1.93
C ARG A 214 -18.21 -0.79 -2.25
N GLY A 215 -18.98 -1.88 -2.18
CA GLY A 215 -20.43 -1.90 -2.32
C GLY A 215 -21.15 -2.06 -1.00
N ALA A 216 -22.49 -2.10 -1.06
CA ALA A 216 -23.35 -2.33 0.11
C ALA A 216 -23.39 -3.80 0.60
N ILE A 217 -22.85 -4.73 -0.20
CA ILE A 217 -22.90 -6.17 0.11
C ILE A 217 -21.75 -6.50 1.07
N ALA A 218 -22.03 -7.35 2.07
CA ALA A 218 -21.01 -7.86 2.99
C ALA A 218 -19.87 -8.54 2.22
N SER A 219 -18.64 -8.13 2.49
CA SER A 219 -17.47 -8.58 1.75
C SER A 219 -16.57 -9.46 2.60
N HIS A 220 -15.92 -10.42 1.93
CA HIS A 220 -15.06 -11.40 2.58
C HIS A 220 -13.68 -11.45 1.92
N CYS A 221 -12.64 -11.57 2.75
CA CYS A 221 -11.27 -11.81 2.34
C CYS A 221 -10.80 -13.16 2.90
N VAL A 222 -10.43 -14.08 2.02
CA VAL A 222 -9.90 -15.40 2.37
C VAL A 222 -8.39 -15.41 2.15
N LEU A 223 -7.66 -15.66 3.21
CA LEU A 223 -6.21 -15.85 3.20
C LEU A 223 -5.93 -17.35 3.13
N LEU A 224 -5.65 -17.87 1.93
CA LEU A 224 -5.46 -19.29 1.68
C LEU A 224 -3.97 -19.64 1.80
N TYR A 225 -3.53 -20.07 2.99
CA TYR A 225 -2.13 -20.23 3.33
C TYR A 225 -1.63 -21.68 3.25
N LYS A 226 -0.34 -21.85 2.95
CA LYS A 226 0.36 -23.15 3.03
C LYS A 226 0.90 -23.40 4.43
N THR A 227 0.77 -24.66 4.86
CA THR A 227 1.36 -25.13 6.12
C THR A 227 2.73 -25.77 5.87
N PRO A 228 3.69 -25.67 6.82
CA PRO A 228 3.64 -24.92 8.09
C PRO A 228 3.88 -23.41 7.90
N LEU A 229 3.18 -22.58 8.70
CA LEU A 229 3.43 -21.15 8.77
C LEU A 229 4.62 -20.86 9.69
N SER A 230 5.49 -19.93 9.29
CA SER A 230 6.46 -19.31 10.19
C SER A 230 5.77 -18.51 11.29
N SER A 231 6.46 -18.23 12.41
CA SER A 231 5.92 -17.39 13.48
C SER A 231 5.51 -16.00 12.98
N THR A 232 6.33 -15.37 12.16
CA THR A 232 6.10 -14.05 11.58
C THR A 232 4.89 -14.07 10.63
N ALA A 233 4.77 -15.08 9.77
CA ALA A 233 3.63 -15.21 8.88
C ALA A 233 2.33 -15.38 9.65
N ARG A 234 2.32 -16.21 10.70
CA ARG A 234 1.17 -16.41 11.57
C ARG A 234 0.70 -15.10 12.21
N ILE A 235 1.63 -14.30 12.75
CA ILE A 235 1.32 -12.99 13.35
C ILE A 235 0.71 -12.06 12.29
N ARG A 236 1.30 -11.97 11.08
CA ARG A 236 0.77 -11.13 9.99
C ARG A 236 -0.65 -11.50 9.60
N LEU A 237 -0.93 -12.78 9.37
CA LEU A 237 -2.27 -13.24 9.01
C LEU A 237 -3.28 -13.01 10.14
N GLN A 238 -2.86 -13.17 11.39
CA GLN A 238 -3.68 -12.91 12.56
C GLN A 238 -4.05 -11.42 12.66
N VAL A 239 -3.09 -10.52 12.52
CA VAL A 239 -3.33 -9.07 12.53
C VAL A 239 -4.36 -8.66 11.47
N LEU A 240 -4.21 -9.17 10.25
CA LEU A 240 -5.13 -8.84 9.16
C LEU A 240 -6.53 -9.42 9.38
N ARG A 241 -6.65 -10.59 10.02
CA ARG A 241 -7.92 -11.20 10.41
C ARG A 241 -8.64 -10.40 11.50
N ASP A 242 -7.89 -9.95 12.50
CA ASP A 242 -8.44 -9.39 13.74
C ASP A 242 -8.72 -7.88 13.65
N SER A 243 -8.15 -7.18 12.64
CA SER A 243 -8.32 -5.73 12.46
C SER A 243 -8.66 -5.32 11.03
N ASN A 244 -9.61 -4.39 10.90
CA ASN A 244 -9.88 -3.64 9.68
C ASN A 244 -9.22 -2.25 9.69
N ASP A 245 -8.71 -1.80 10.83
CA ASP A 245 -8.06 -0.51 10.99
C ASP A 245 -6.65 -0.54 10.36
N GLY A 246 -6.47 0.27 9.31
CA GLY A 246 -5.21 0.37 8.61
C GLY A 246 -4.06 0.91 9.46
N PHE A 247 -4.34 1.78 10.46
CA PHE A 247 -3.31 2.30 11.35
C PHE A 247 -2.80 1.24 12.32
N VAL A 248 -3.71 0.41 12.84
CA VAL A 248 -3.33 -0.75 13.67
C VAL A 248 -2.48 -1.73 12.86
N ILE A 249 -2.86 -1.98 11.61
CA ILE A 249 -2.10 -2.87 10.71
C ILE A 249 -0.72 -2.30 10.41
N ALA A 250 -0.63 -1.01 10.10
CA ALA A 250 0.65 -0.35 9.84
C ALA A 250 1.56 -0.31 11.07
N GLN A 251 1.00 -0.08 12.26
CA GLN A 251 1.75 -0.14 13.51
C GLN A 251 2.31 -1.55 13.76
N LYS A 252 1.52 -2.59 13.50
CA LYS A 252 1.97 -3.98 13.62
C LYS A 252 3.01 -4.37 12.56
N ASP A 253 2.89 -3.84 11.34
CA ASP A 253 3.92 -4.04 10.30
C ASP A 253 5.26 -3.42 10.73
N LEU A 254 5.23 -2.21 11.33
CA LEU A 254 6.40 -1.56 11.91
C LEU A 254 7.04 -2.39 13.05
N GLU A 255 6.23 -2.93 13.95
CA GLU A 255 6.71 -3.77 15.05
C GLU A 255 7.36 -5.07 14.54
N ILE A 256 6.82 -5.67 13.47
CA ILE A 256 7.33 -6.92 12.88
C ILE A 256 8.63 -6.70 12.11
N ARG A 257 8.71 -5.64 11.30
CA ARG A 257 9.86 -5.34 10.44
C ARG A 257 10.95 -4.55 11.14
N GLY A 258 10.56 -3.76 12.12
CA GLY A 258 11.42 -2.75 12.74
C GLY A 258 11.50 -1.45 11.92
N PRO A 259 11.84 -0.33 12.60
CA PRO A 259 11.83 1.01 11.99
C PRO A 259 12.86 1.17 10.86
N GLY A 260 13.98 0.46 10.91
CA GLY A 260 15.06 0.56 9.92
C GLY A 260 14.69 0.05 8.53
N GLU A 261 13.91 -1.01 8.44
CA GLU A 261 13.46 -1.57 7.15
C GLU A 261 12.38 -0.70 6.51
N LEU A 262 11.46 -0.15 7.32
CA LEU A 262 10.36 0.67 6.83
C LEU A 262 10.80 2.05 6.33
N LEU A 263 11.83 2.62 6.94
CA LEU A 263 12.43 3.89 6.51
C LEU A 263 13.38 3.74 5.31
N GLY A 264 13.56 2.52 4.80
CA GLY A 264 14.51 2.23 3.72
C GLY A 264 15.97 2.48 4.11
N THR A 265 16.28 2.55 5.41
CA THR A 265 17.61 2.91 5.91
C THR A 265 18.68 1.89 5.53
N ARG A 266 18.30 0.64 5.29
CA ARG A 266 19.21 -0.40 4.77
C ARG A 266 19.64 -0.16 3.32
N GLN A 267 18.80 0.51 2.50
CA GLN A 267 19.13 0.81 1.10
C GLN A 267 19.77 2.19 0.90
N THR A 268 19.52 3.15 1.80
CA THR A 268 19.93 4.56 1.63
C THR A 268 21.07 4.99 2.56
N GLY A 269 21.63 4.08 3.38
CA GLY A 269 22.66 4.46 4.36
C GLY A 269 22.17 5.42 5.46
N ASN A 270 20.88 5.54 5.65
CA ASN A 270 20.29 6.40 6.66
C ASN A 270 20.70 5.93 8.06
N ALA A 271 21.36 6.79 8.81
CA ALA A 271 21.87 6.50 10.14
C ALA A 271 20.75 6.01 11.06
N GLU A 272 20.93 4.82 11.64
CA GLU A 272 20.18 4.41 12.80
C GLU A 272 20.42 5.46 13.92
N PHE A 273 19.38 5.78 14.68
CA PHE A 273 19.59 6.62 15.86
C PHE A 273 20.59 5.94 16.79
N LYS A 274 21.62 6.66 17.21
CA LYS A 274 22.70 6.09 18.04
C LYS A 274 22.22 5.63 19.43
N VAL A 275 21.14 6.22 19.92
CA VAL A 275 20.63 6.02 21.29
C VAL A 275 19.13 5.78 21.31
N ALA A 276 18.38 6.54 20.53
CA ALA A 276 16.91 6.51 20.52
C ALA A 276 16.39 5.26 19.79
N ASP A 277 15.36 4.64 20.35
CA ASP A 277 14.57 3.58 19.74
C ASP A 277 13.16 4.09 19.51
N LEU A 278 12.74 4.20 18.24
CA LEU A 278 11.45 4.80 17.87
C LEU A 278 10.23 4.06 18.44
N LEU A 279 10.34 2.73 18.62
CA LEU A 279 9.25 1.94 19.19
C LEU A 279 9.20 2.08 20.71
N ARG A 280 10.36 1.99 21.37
CA ARG A 280 10.47 2.14 22.81
C ARG A 280 10.13 3.55 23.28
N ASP A 281 10.66 4.54 22.57
CA ASP A 281 10.65 5.94 22.99
C ASP A 281 9.47 6.75 22.39
N GLN A 282 8.51 6.09 21.72
CA GLN A 282 7.39 6.71 21.03
C GLN A 282 6.56 7.64 21.94
N GLY A 283 6.40 7.31 23.21
CA GLY A 283 5.68 8.13 24.16
C GLY A 283 6.31 9.51 24.44
N MET A 284 7.61 9.67 24.11
CA MET A 284 8.33 10.94 24.28
C MET A 284 8.20 11.86 23.07
N LEU A 285 7.72 11.39 21.92
CA LEU A 285 7.72 12.16 20.67
C LEU A 285 6.99 13.50 20.76
N PRO A 286 5.80 13.63 21.37
CA PRO A 286 5.11 14.92 21.48
C PRO A 286 5.93 15.95 22.25
N GLU A 287 6.59 15.52 23.32
CA GLU A 287 7.43 16.40 24.13
C GLU A 287 8.71 16.78 23.39
N ILE A 288 9.34 15.82 22.71
CA ILE A 288 10.52 16.08 21.86
C ILE A 288 10.20 17.11 20.78
N GLN A 289 9.06 16.99 20.10
CA GLN A 289 8.65 17.98 19.09
C GLN A 289 8.43 19.37 19.69
N ARG A 290 7.81 19.43 20.87
CA ARG A 290 7.61 20.71 21.58
C ARG A 290 8.95 21.37 21.90
N ILE A 291 9.89 20.60 22.44
CA ILE A 291 11.24 21.08 22.79
C ILE A 291 12.01 21.48 21.53
N ALA A 292 11.97 20.67 20.47
CA ALA A 292 12.67 20.96 19.21
C ALA A 292 12.20 22.28 18.59
N ARG A 293 10.88 22.54 18.54
CA ARG A 293 10.32 23.82 18.07
C ARG A 293 10.79 24.98 18.95
N HIS A 294 10.78 24.81 20.26
CA HIS A 294 11.25 25.83 21.19
C HIS A 294 12.73 26.17 20.98
N ILE A 295 13.60 25.17 20.86
CA ILE A 295 15.03 25.37 20.60
C ILE A 295 15.23 26.01 19.23
N HIS A 296 14.54 25.58 18.20
CA HIS A 296 14.65 26.17 16.86
C HIS A 296 14.27 27.66 16.84
N GLN A 297 13.20 28.02 17.53
CA GLN A 297 12.69 29.41 17.57
C GLN A 297 13.54 30.34 18.44
N HIS A 298 14.02 29.89 19.60
CA HIS A 298 14.64 30.73 20.59
C HIS A 298 16.17 30.57 20.69
N TYR A 299 16.70 29.43 20.21
CA TYR A 299 18.11 29.08 20.32
C TYR A 299 18.65 28.46 19.01
N PRO A 300 18.56 29.16 17.87
CA PRO A 300 18.90 28.59 16.55
C PRO A 300 20.35 28.13 16.46
N GLU A 301 21.30 28.77 17.12
CA GLU A 301 22.71 28.37 17.14
C GLU A 301 22.91 27.03 17.87
N HIS A 302 22.17 26.79 18.95
CA HIS A 302 22.19 25.51 19.64
C HIS A 302 21.56 24.39 18.78
N ALA A 303 20.47 24.69 18.06
CA ALA A 303 19.86 23.78 17.12
C ALA A 303 20.86 23.34 16.04
N ARG A 304 21.60 24.29 15.45
CA ARG A 304 22.63 24.03 14.45
C ARG A 304 23.73 23.13 15.01
N ALA A 305 24.26 23.45 16.19
CA ALA A 305 25.32 22.66 16.83
C ALA A 305 24.87 21.23 17.15
N LEU A 306 23.60 21.03 17.55
CA LEU A 306 23.02 19.69 17.76
C LEU A 306 22.93 18.89 16.45
N ILE A 307 22.46 19.53 15.36
CA ILE A 307 22.34 18.89 14.05
C ILE A 307 23.72 18.47 13.54
N GLU A 308 24.71 19.36 13.56
CA GLU A 308 26.07 19.09 13.13
C GLU A 308 26.72 17.95 13.92
N ARG A 309 26.46 17.89 15.24
CA ARG A 309 27.00 16.84 16.11
C ARG A 309 26.42 15.46 15.83
N TRP A 310 25.11 15.37 15.58
CA TRP A 310 24.41 14.10 15.52
C TRP A 310 24.11 13.63 14.09
N LEU A 311 24.05 14.55 13.12
CA LEU A 311 23.69 14.30 11.73
C LEU A 311 24.62 15.04 10.76
N PRO A 312 25.96 14.89 10.85
CA PRO A 312 26.91 15.70 10.09
C PRO A 312 26.75 15.58 8.56
N GLU A 313 26.29 14.42 8.08
CA GLU A 313 26.12 14.17 6.64
C GLU A 313 24.77 14.66 6.06
N ARG A 314 23.88 15.17 6.92
CA ARG A 314 22.50 15.55 6.53
C ARG A 314 22.23 17.05 6.47
N VAL A 315 23.24 17.88 6.70
CA VAL A 315 23.11 19.35 6.59
C VAL A 315 22.59 19.78 5.21
N HIS A 316 22.84 18.97 4.17
CA HIS A 316 22.34 19.22 2.82
C HIS A 316 20.88 18.81 2.56
N TYR A 317 20.28 18.00 3.43
CA TYR A 317 18.88 17.55 3.30
C TYR A 317 17.86 18.40 4.08
N GLY A 318 18.32 19.27 4.96
CA GLY A 318 17.47 20.16 5.76
C GLY A 318 16.85 21.34 4.99
N ASN A 319 17.20 21.48 3.70
CA ASN A 319 16.65 22.50 2.80
C ASN A 319 15.75 21.88 1.71
N ALA A 320 15.30 20.64 1.88
CA ALA A 320 14.52 19.90 0.88
C ALA A 320 13.11 19.60 1.41
#